data_f268b65ab23add8e56925fd38fb7a540
#
_entry.id   f268b65ab23add8e56925fd38fb7a540
#
_cell.length_a   1.000
_cell.length_b   1.000
_cell.length_c   1.000
_cell.angle_alpha   90.00
_cell.angle_beta   90.00
_cell.angle_gamma   90.00
#
_symmetry.space_group_name_H-M   'P 1'
#
loop_
_entity.id
_entity.type
_entity.pdbx_description
1 polymer ?
#
loop_
_entity_poly.entity_id
_entity_poly.type
_entity_poly.pdbx_seq_one_letter_code
_entity_poly.pdbx_strand_id
1 'polypeptide(L)'
;MSGAQPSQGQPSESANSEFVFRRDYRAPRALVLSAWTDPEQLAEWWGPHGFTNRVCELDPRSGGRLRIEMHGPDGTVYPVVGVYEAVESDRVVFTCLPLDEQGAPLFEIESAVTFAERASGGTTQTVRTRVRRVSPGAAIHLVGMEAGWSQSLERLENHLAQRGHVRPAASVRA
;
A
#
# COMPACT_ATOMS: atom_id res chain seq x y z
N MET A 1 -26.49 -37.15 30.59
CA MET A 1 -26.07 -35.76 30.80
C MET A 1 -24.82 -35.53 29.97
N SER A 2 -25.02 -35.15 28.69
CA SER A 2 -23.92 -34.88 27.77
C SER A 2 -23.65 -33.39 27.78
N GLY A 3 -22.50 -33.00 28.35
CA GLY A 3 -22.03 -31.62 28.30
C GLY A 3 -21.36 -31.34 26.96
N ALA A 4 -22.00 -30.54 26.14
CA ALA A 4 -21.35 -29.99 24.95
C ALA A 4 -20.38 -28.90 25.39
N GLN A 5 -19.07 -29.10 25.17
CA GLN A 5 -18.07 -28.08 25.31
C GLN A 5 -18.17 -27.10 24.11
N PRO A 6 -18.09 -25.78 24.33
CA PRO A 6 -18.00 -24.85 23.24
C PRO A 6 -16.64 -25.00 22.54
N SER A 7 -16.66 -25.26 21.26
CA SER A 7 -15.49 -25.21 20.38
C SER A 7 -14.83 -23.84 20.50
N GLN A 8 -13.62 -23.82 21.05
CA GLN A 8 -12.75 -22.65 20.96
C GLN A 8 -12.38 -22.48 19.48
N GLY A 9 -12.87 -21.41 18.87
CA GLY A 9 -12.51 -21.06 17.51
C GLY A 9 -11.00 -20.92 17.38
N GLN A 10 -10.41 -21.77 16.57
CA GLN A 10 -9.00 -21.65 16.17
C GLN A 10 -8.83 -20.31 15.47
N PRO A 11 -7.77 -19.54 15.77
CA PRO A 11 -7.45 -18.36 14.97
C PRO A 11 -7.24 -18.80 13.53
N SER A 12 -7.97 -18.18 12.60
CA SER A 12 -7.88 -18.50 11.18
C SER A 12 -6.42 -18.35 10.72
N GLU A 13 -5.89 -19.34 10.02
CA GLU A 13 -4.51 -19.36 9.49
C GLU A 13 -4.16 -18.14 8.62
N SER A 14 -5.14 -17.34 8.22
CA SER A 14 -4.96 -16.11 7.44
C SER A 14 -4.57 -14.87 8.27
N ALA A 15 -4.84 -14.86 9.57
CA ALA A 15 -4.36 -13.82 10.47
C ALA A 15 -2.89 -14.13 10.83
N ASN A 16 -1.96 -13.20 10.60
CA ASN A 16 -0.51 -13.27 10.70
C ASN A 16 0.27 -13.58 9.40
N SER A 17 -0.38 -13.63 8.24
CA SER A 17 0.35 -13.69 6.98
C SER A 17 1.21 -12.42 6.82
N GLU A 18 2.47 -12.62 6.49
CA GLU A 18 3.42 -11.53 6.20
C GLU A 18 3.96 -11.71 4.79
N PHE A 19 4.01 -10.61 4.04
CA PHE A 19 4.60 -10.54 2.72
C PHE A 19 5.73 -9.52 2.73
N VAL A 20 6.82 -9.83 2.05
CA VAL A 20 7.98 -8.94 1.93
C VAL A 20 8.33 -8.79 0.46
N PHE A 21 8.35 -7.54 -0.03
CA PHE A 21 8.72 -7.20 -1.38
C PHE A 21 9.93 -6.29 -1.37
N ARG A 22 10.93 -6.59 -2.17
CA ARG A 22 12.11 -5.75 -2.37
C ARG A 22 12.19 -5.31 -3.83
N ARG A 23 12.47 -4.03 -4.03
CA ARG A 23 12.68 -3.43 -5.35
C ARG A 23 13.85 -2.45 -5.32
N ASP A 24 14.62 -2.43 -6.38
CA ASP A 24 15.71 -1.49 -6.58
C ASP A 24 15.33 -0.51 -7.67
N TYR A 25 15.35 0.78 -7.34
CA TYR A 25 15.04 1.87 -8.26
C TYR A 25 16.27 2.72 -8.56
N ARG A 26 16.36 3.25 -9.77
CA ARG A 26 17.40 4.25 -10.12
C ARG A 26 17.07 5.64 -9.56
N ALA A 27 15.85 5.85 -9.11
CA ALA A 27 15.37 7.12 -8.56
C ALA A 27 15.99 7.41 -7.18
N PRO A 28 16.28 8.69 -6.87
CA PRO A 28 16.71 9.10 -5.53
C PRO A 28 15.64 8.78 -4.46
N ARG A 29 16.09 8.55 -3.24
CA ARG A 29 15.22 8.22 -2.10
C ARG A 29 14.05 9.21 -1.92
N ALA A 30 14.32 10.50 -2.01
CA ALA A 30 13.27 11.52 -1.87
C ALA A 30 12.17 11.39 -2.94
N LEU A 31 12.52 10.99 -4.16
CA LEU A 31 11.54 10.78 -5.22
C LEU A 31 10.71 9.51 -4.98
N VAL A 32 11.34 8.43 -4.52
CA VAL A 32 10.63 7.19 -4.17
C VAL A 32 9.68 7.43 -3.00
N LEU A 33 10.14 8.12 -1.95
CA LEU A 33 9.31 8.50 -0.79
C LEU A 33 8.12 9.37 -1.23
N SER A 34 8.33 10.34 -2.11
CA SER A 34 7.24 11.21 -2.58
C SER A 34 6.15 10.43 -3.30
N ALA A 35 6.47 9.35 -3.98
CA ALA A 35 5.48 8.49 -4.63
C ALA A 35 4.53 7.81 -3.63
N TRP A 36 4.92 7.67 -2.36
CA TRP A 36 4.12 7.11 -1.27
C TRP A 36 3.35 8.15 -0.45
N THR A 37 3.73 9.42 -0.54
CA THR A 37 3.22 10.48 0.33
C THR A 37 2.53 11.61 -0.41
N ASP A 38 2.68 11.67 -1.73
CA ASP A 38 1.98 12.61 -2.58
C ASP A 38 0.72 11.96 -3.17
N PRO A 39 -0.49 12.49 -2.92
CA PRO A 39 -1.73 11.87 -3.37
C PRO A 39 -1.85 11.75 -4.88
N GLU A 40 -1.35 12.71 -5.65
CA GLU A 40 -1.39 12.67 -7.11
C GLU A 40 -0.50 11.54 -7.64
N GLN A 41 0.68 11.35 -7.05
CA GLN A 41 1.59 10.29 -7.44
C GLN A 41 1.09 8.92 -7.00
N LEU A 42 0.62 8.77 -5.76
CA LEU A 42 0.11 7.51 -5.25
C LEU A 42 -1.09 7.01 -6.07
N ALA A 43 -1.96 7.92 -6.51
CA ALA A 43 -3.12 7.60 -7.34
C ALA A 43 -2.74 6.94 -8.68
N GLU A 44 -1.56 7.23 -9.22
CA GLU A 44 -1.10 6.68 -10.49
C GLU A 44 -0.69 5.21 -10.44
N TRP A 45 -0.21 4.74 -9.29
CA TRP A 45 0.35 3.39 -9.20
C TRP A 45 -0.33 2.46 -8.18
N TRP A 46 -1.07 2.98 -7.21
CA TRP A 46 -1.71 2.15 -6.19
C TRP A 46 -2.75 1.21 -6.80
N GLY A 47 -2.72 -0.06 -6.37
CA GLY A 47 -3.63 -1.11 -6.83
C GLY A 47 -3.12 -1.92 -8.02
N PRO A 48 -3.74 -3.08 -8.28
CA PRO A 48 -3.36 -3.98 -9.36
C PRO A 48 -3.47 -3.35 -10.75
N HIS A 49 -2.94 -4.04 -11.77
CA HIS A 49 -3.10 -3.63 -13.17
C HIS A 49 -4.57 -3.44 -13.54
N GLY A 50 -4.87 -2.38 -14.28
CA GLY A 50 -6.23 -2.05 -14.73
C GLY A 50 -7.06 -1.26 -13.71
N PHE A 51 -6.59 -1.10 -12.48
CA PHE A 51 -7.25 -0.27 -11.48
C PHE A 51 -6.91 1.21 -11.63
N THR A 52 -7.87 2.06 -11.26
CA THR A 52 -7.68 3.53 -11.17
C THR A 52 -8.09 4.00 -9.78
N ASN A 53 -7.54 5.13 -9.34
CA ASN A 53 -7.83 5.72 -8.04
C ASN A 53 -8.44 7.10 -8.22
N ARG A 54 -9.75 7.21 -8.14
CA ARG A 54 -10.48 8.49 -8.34
C ARG A 54 -10.48 9.38 -7.12
N VAL A 55 -10.36 8.77 -5.94
CA VAL A 55 -10.19 9.46 -4.67
C VAL A 55 -8.89 8.98 -4.07
N CYS A 56 -8.00 9.89 -3.77
CA CYS A 56 -6.75 9.64 -3.07
C CYS A 56 -6.45 10.84 -2.19
N GLU A 57 -6.78 10.73 -0.91
CA GLU A 57 -6.61 11.78 0.10
C GLU A 57 -5.60 11.30 1.13
N LEU A 58 -4.51 12.03 1.29
CA LEU A 58 -3.41 11.66 2.18
C LEU A 58 -3.08 12.83 3.11
N ASP A 59 -2.91 12.54 4.39
CA ASP A 59 -2.29 13.42 5.37
C ASP A 59 -1.01 12.73 5.89
N PRO A 60 0.13 12.84 5.15
CA PRO A 60 1.32 12.03 5.37
C PRO A 60 2.16 12.52 6.56
N ARG A 61 1.62 12.36 7.75
CA ARG A 61 2.26 12.61 9.04
C ARG A 61 1.82 11.56 10.05
N SER A 62 2.56 11.39 11.12
CA SER A 62 2.15 10.50 12.21
C SER A 62 0.76 10.86 12.72
N GLY A 63 -0.16 9.91 12.74
CA GLY A 63 -1.58 10.08 13.07
C GLY A 63 -2.44 10.64 11.93
N GLY A 64 -1.86 11.00 10.79
CA GLY A 64 -2.60 11.48 9.61
C GLY A 64 -3.39 10.37 8.95
N ARG A 65 -4.50 10.72 8.33
CA ARG A 65 -5.42 9.77 7.68
C ARG A 65 -5.09 9.60 6.21
N LEU A 66 -5.45 8.44 5.69
CA LEU A 66 -5.48 8.17 4.26
C LEU A 66 -6.85 7.62 3.86
N ARG A 67 -7.30 7.98 2.65
CA ARG A 67 -8.51 7.46 2.02
C ARG A 67 -8.27 7.27 0.52
N ILE A 68 -8.49 6.07 0.05
CA ILE A 68 -8.29 5.73 -1.36
C ILE A 68 -9.54 4.98 -1.85
N GLU A 69 -10.04 5.33 -3.02
CA GLU A 69 -11.07 4.55 -3.71
C GLU A 69 -10.46 3.94 -4.97
N MET A 70 -10.16 2.65 -4.91
CA MET A 70 -9.71 1.90 -6.07
C MET A 70 -10.92 1.48 -6.90
N HIS A 71 -10.85 1.75 -8.20
CA HIS A 71 -11.87 1.35 -9.17
C HIS A 71 -11.32 0.25 -10.07
N GLY A 72 -11.92 -0.92 -9.99
CA GLY A 72 -11.58 -2.04 -10.85
C GLY A 72 -12.03 -1.83 -12.30
N PRO A 73 -11.49 -2.61 -13.25
CA PRO A 73 -11.86 -2.52 -14.67
C PRO A 73 -13.33 -2.85 -14.94
N ASP A 74 -13.98 -3.58 -14.05
CA ASP A 74 -15.41 -3.91 -14.08
C ASP A 74 -16.31 -2.82 -13.47
N GLY A 75 -15.72 -1.72 -12.98
CA GLY A 75 -16.42 -0.63 -12.31
C GLY A 75 -16.65 -0.83 -10.81
N THR A 76 -16.26 -1.97 -10.23
CA THR A 76 -16.35 -2.21 -8.79
C THR A 76 -15.44 -1.25 -8.03
N VAL A 77 -15.98 -0.65 -6.96
CA VAL A 77 -15.24 0.27 -6.11
C VAL A 77 -14.76 -0.45 -4.84
N TYR A 78 -13.49 -0.31 -4.54
CA TYR A 78 -12.84 -0.89 -3.36
C TYR A 78 -12.32 0.25 -2.46
N PRO A 79 -13.12 0.71 -1.49
CA PRO A 79 -12.69 1.77 -0.59
C PRO A 79 -11.65 1.25 0.40
N VAL A 80 -10.62 2.05 0.65
CA VAL A 80 -9.59 1.80 1.65
C VAL A 80 -9.44 3.04 2.52
N VAL A 81 -9.50 2.87 3.83
CA VAL A 81 -9.18 3.92 4.79
C VAL A 81 -7.99 3.48 5.64
N GLY A 82 -7.30 4.42 6.23
CA GLY A 82 -6.16 4.08 7.07
C GLY A 82 -5.56 5.26 7.80
N VAL A 83 -4.46 4.99 8.48
CA VAL A 83 -3.71 5.96 9.27
C VAL A 83 -2.22 5.76 9.04
N TYR A 84 -1.49 6.86 8.87
CA TYR A 84 -0.04 6.87 8.93
C TYR A 84 0.41 6.79 10.39
N GLU A 85 1.25 5.83 10.71
CA GLU A 85 1.85 5.68 12.03
C GLU A 85 3.20 6.39 12.13
N ALA A 86 3.96 6.35 11.04
CA ALA A 86 5.22 7.08 10.91
C ALA A 86 5.43 7.53 9.46
N VAL A 87 5.95 8.74 9.29
CA VAL A 87 6.43 9.26 8.01
C VAL A 87 7.78 9.93 8.27
N GLU A 88 8.84 9.26 7.83
CA GLU A 88 10.23 9.67 8.01
C GLU A 88 10.95 9.71 6.65
N SER A 89 12.13 10.27 6.59
CA SER A 89 12.88 10.41 5.32
C SER A 89 13.29 9.07 4.69
N ASP A 90 13.31 8.00 5.46
CA ASP A 90 13.72 6.66 5.07
C ASP A 90 12.69 5.58 5.38
N ARG A 91 11.53 5.95 5.93
CA ARG A 91 10.49 5.00 6.32
C ARG A 91 9.09 5.61 6.32
N VAL A 92 8.13 4.83 5.85
CA VAL A 92 6.69 5.10 6.00
C VAL A 92 6.03 3.87 6.61
N VAL A 93 5.25 4.05 7.67
CA VAL A 93 4.43 2.98 8.28
C VAL A 93 2.99 3.42 8.28
N PHE A 94 2.10 2.55 7.84
CA PHE A 94 0.67 2.83 7.80
C PHE A 94 -0.16 1.56 8.01
N THR A 95 -1.35 1.74 8.56
CA THR A 95 -2.37 0.70 8.68
C THR A 95 -3.51 1.02 7.74
N CYS A 96 -3.95 0.03 6.96
CA CYS A 96 -5.07 0.13 6.03
C CYS A 96 -6.18 -0.84 6.39
N LEU A 97 -7.41 -0.38 6.15
CA LEU A 97 -8.66 -1.13 6.31
C LEU A 97 -9.42 -1.05 4.98
N PRO A 98 -9.29 -2.07 4.11
CA PRO A 98 -10.23 -2.23 3.00
C PRO A 98 -11.65 -2.45 3.54
N LEU A 99 -12.62 -1.78 2.93
CA LEU A 99 -14.01 -1.80 3.36
C LEU A 99 -14.88 -2.59 2.38
N ASP A 100 -15.94 -3.19 2.91
CA ASP A 100 -17.02 -3.77 2.12
C ASP A 100 -18.00 -2.69 1.59
N GLU A 101 -19.03 -3.10 0.87
CA GLU A 101 -20.05 -2.22 0.31
C GLU A 101 -20.87 -1.47 1.39
N GLN A 102 -20.91 -1.98 2.62
CA GLN A 102 -21.57 -1.37 3.77
C GLN A 102 -20.64 -0.46 4.57
N GLY A 103 -19.35 -0.38 4.19
CA GLY A 103 -18.33 0.41 4.87
C GLY A 103 -17.72 -0.28 6.11
N ALA A 104 -17.93 -1.59 6.26
CA ALA A 104 -17.32 -2.36 7.34
C ALA A 104 -15.93 -2.87 6.92
N PRO A 105 -14.94 -2.92 7.85
CA PRO A 105 -13.63 -3.43 7.54
C PRO A 105 -13.63 -4.93 7.19
N LEU A 106 -13.04 -5.28 6.06
CA LEU A 106 -12.84 -6.66 5.64
C LEU A 106 -11.65 -7.29 6.38
N PHE A 107 -10.57 -6.56 6.47
CA PHE A 107 -9.36 -6.96 7.17
C PHE A 107 -8.51 -5.73 7.50
N GLU A 108 -7.51 -5.91 8.34
CA GLU A 108 -6.55 -4.89 8.75
C GLU A 108 -5.15 -5.30 8.29
N ILE A 109 -4.48 -4.40 7.58
CA ILE A 109 -3.13 -4.58 7.09
C ILE A 109 -2.24 -3.49 7.66
N GLU A 110 -1.14 -3.89 8.29
CA GLU A 110 -0.04 -3.00 8.64
C GLU A 110 1.06 -3.13 7.60
N SER A 111 1.54 -2.02 7.07
CA SER A 111 2.63 -1.98 6.12
C SER A 111 3.74 -1.05 6.58
N ALA A 112 4.97 -1.54 6.52
CA ALA A 112 6.19 -0.76 6.73
C ALA A 112 6.99 -0.74 5.43
N VAL A 113 7.27 0.45 4.95
CA VAL A 113 8.07 0.68 3.74
C VAL A 113 9.36 1.38 4.14
N THR A 114 10.50 0.81 3.81
CA THR A 114 11.80 1.41 4.05
C THR A 114 12.50 1.75 2.75
N PHE A 115 13.30 2.82 2.76
CA PHE A 115 13.99 3.37 1.61
C PHE A 115 15.47 3.54 1.93
N ALA A 116 16.31 2.62 1.46
CA ALA A 116 17.75 2.66 1.68
C ALA A 116 18.47 3.22 0.43
N GLU A 117 19.35 4.19 0.62
CA GLU A 117 20.19 4.69 -0.45
C GLU A 117 21.21 3.62 -0.86
N ARG A 118 21.44 3.50 -2.17
CA ARG A 118 22.38 2.55 -2.74
C ARG A 118 23.73 3.25 -3.03
N ALA A 119 24.83 2.58 -2.74
CA ALA A 119 26.17 3.09 -3.06
C ALA A 119 26.36 3.37 -4.56
N SER A 120 25.67 2.63 -5.44
CA SER A 120 25.65 2.84 -6.89
C SER A 120 24.74 3.98 -7.37
N GLY A 121 24.11 4.68 -6.43
CA GLY A 121 23.00 5.60 -6.70
C GLY A 121 21.66 4.88 -6.77
N GLY A 122 20.57 5.63 -6.54
CA GLY A 122 19.23 5.07 -6.48
C GLY A 122 18.85 4.57 -5.08
N THR A 123 17.76 3.80 -5.02
CA THR A 123 17.11 3.43 -3.76
C THR A 123 16.72 1.97 -3.77
N THR A 124 17.00 1.25 -2.70
CA THR A 124 16.36 -0.03 -2.39
C THR A 124 15.14 0.23 -1.53
N GLN A 125 13.97 -0.16 -2.02
CA GLN A 125 12.72 -0.16 -1.27
C GLN A 125 12.41 -1.56 -0.77
N THR A 126 12.01 -1.67 0.50
CA THR A 126 11.47 -2.90 1.06
C THR A 126 10.07 -2.61 1.63
N VAL A 127 9.07 -3.30 1.11
CA VAL A 127 7.70 -3.28 1.64
C VAL A 127 7.52 -4.55 2.46
N ARG A 128 7.19 -4.39 3.73
CA ARG A 128 6.79 -5.46 4.63
C ARG A 128 5.35 -5.24 5.03
N THR A 129 4.46 -6.12 4.63
CA THR A 129 3.03 -6.01 4.91
C THR A 129 2.55 -7.22 5.70
N ARG A 130 1.74 -6.98 6.72
CA ARG A 130 1.24 -8.00 7.64
C ARG A 130 -0.27 -7.88 7.81
N VAL A 131 -0.97 -8.99 7.67
CA VAL A 131 -2.40 -9.09 7.99
C VAL A 131 -2.55 -9.20 9.51
N ARG A 132 -3.18 -8.20 10.13
CA ARG A 132 -3.39 -8.12 11.58
C ARG A 132 -4.71 -8.74 12.02
N ARG A 133 -5.73 -8.53 11.23
CA ARG A 133 -7.10 -8.97 11.53
C ARG A 133 -7.82 -9.31 10.23
N VAL A 134 -8.70 -10.31 10.30
CA VAL A 134 -9.58 -10.70 9.20
C VAL A 134 -10.98 -10.81 9.77
N SER A 135 -11.95 -10.11 9.18
CA SER A 135 -13.34 -10.21 9.55
C SER A 135 -13.93 -11.56 9.13
N PRO A 136 -14.95 -12.09 9.84
CA PRO A 136 -15.59 -13.35 9.47
C PRO A 136 -16.05 -13.34 8.01
N GLY A 137 -15.70 -14.37 7.25
CA GLY A 137 -16.03 -14.50 5.83
C GLY A 137 -15.15 -13.69 4.86
N ALA A 138 -14.27 -12.83 5.36
CA ALA A 138 -13.44 -11.96 4.51
C ALA A 138 -12.14 -12.61 4.01
N ALA A 139 -11.80 -13.81 4.45
CA ALA A 139 -10.55 -14.50 4.07
C ALA A 139 -10.38 -14.66 2.55
N ILE A 140 -11.46 -14.78 1.80
CA ILE A 140 -11.43 -14.87 0.34
C ILE A 140 -10.80 -13.64 -0.32
N HIS A 141 -10.92 -12.46 0.30
CA HIS A 141 -10.34 -11.23 -0.22
C HIS A 141 -8.82 -11.14 -0.04
N LEU A 142 -8.23 -12.03 0.78
CA LEU A 142 -6.78 -12.14 0.93
C LEU A 142 -6.15 -12.96 -0.20
N VAL A 143 -6.96 -13.77 -0.89
CA VAL A 143 -6.51 -14.50 -2.07
C VAL A 143 -6.14 -13.50 -3.16
N GLY A 144 -4.90 -13.59 -3.64
CA GLY A 144 -4.39 -12.64 -4.62
C GLY A 144 -3.77 -11.36 -4.05
N MET A 145 -3.72 -11.17 -2.73
CA MET A 145 -3.08 -9.99 -2.11
C MET A 145 -1.61 -9.88 -2.52
N GLU A 146 -0.87 -10.98 -2.53
CA GLU A 146 0.55 -11.00 -2.94
C GLU A 146 0.71 -10.56 -4.40
N ALA A 147 -0.11 -11.11 -5.30
CA ALA A 147 -0.13 -10.72 -6.70
C ALA A 147 -0.53 -9.25 -6.89
N GLY A 148 -1.52 -8.78 -6.13
CA GLY A 148 -1.97 -7.38 -6.15
C GLY A 148 -0.86 -6.42 -5.72
N TRP A 149 -0.13 -6.72 -4.67
CA TRP A 149 1.03 -5.95 -4.24
C TRP A 149 2.15 -5.96 -5.28
N SER A 150 2.46 -7.13 -5.85
CA SER A 150 3.48 -7.25 -6.89
C SER A 150 3.15 -6.36 -8.10
N GLN A 151 1.91 -6.39 -8.58
CA GLN A 151 1.43 -5.57 -9.68
C GLN A 151 1.45 -4.07 -9.36
N SER A 152 1.07 -3.69 -8.14
CA SER A 152 1.16 -2.30 -7.68
C SER A 152 2.61 -1.80 -7.72
N LEU A 153 3.56 -2.61 -7.26
CA LEU A 153 4.98 -2.26 -7.27
C LEU A 153 5.58 -2.21 -8.68
N GLU A 154 5.09 -3.01 -9.63
CA GLU A 154 5.43 -2.89 -11.07
C GLU A 154 4.94 -1.56 -11.63
N ARG A 155 3.72 -1.13 -11.27
CA ARG A 155 3.19 0.19 -11.65
C ARG A 155 4.01 1.32 -11.04
N LEU A 156 4.44 1.19 -9.78
CA LEU A 156 5.34 2.15 -9.14
C LEU A 156 6.67 2.26 -9.87
N GLU A 157 7.27 1.14 -10.27
CA GLU A 157 8.50 1.11 -11.05
C GLU A 157 8.37 1.89 -12.36
N ASN A 158 7.29 1.66 -13.10
CA ASN A 158 6.98 2.37 -14.34
C ASN A 158 6.77 3.87 -14.09
N HIS A 159 6.03 4.24 -13.03
CA HIS A 159 5.81 5.63 -12.63
C HIS A 159 7.13 6.36 -12.34
N LEU A 160 8.01 5.75 -11.55
CA LEU A 160 9.32 6.32 -11.23
C LEU A 160 10.24 6.41 -12.45
N ALA A 161 10.22 5.43 -13.35
CA ALA A 161 11.00 5.44 -14.58
C ALA A 161 10.60 6.62 -15.49
N GLN A 162 9.31 6.89 -15.63
CA GLN A 162 8.80 8.03 -16.40
C GLN A 162 9.23 9.37 -15.80
N ARG A 163 9.20 9.51 -14.48
CA ARG A 163 9.61 10.74 -13.79
C ARG A 163 11.12 10.97 -13.82
N GLY A 164 11.92 9.91 -13.79
CA GLY A 164 13.37 10.00 -13.91
C GLY A 164 13.85 10.55 -15.27
N HIS A 165 13.01 10.52 -16.30
CA HIS A 165 13.30 11.08 -17.62
C HIS A 165 12.88 12.56 -17.77
N VAL A 166 12.12 13.12 -16.83
CA VAL A 166 11.80 14.55 -16.81
C VAL A 166 13.01 15.31 -16.27
N ARG A 167 13.84 15.86 -17.17
CA ARG A 167 14.90 16.81 -16.82
C ARG A 167 14.24 17.98 -16.08
N PRO A 168 14.82 18.44 -14.95
CA PRO A 168 14.35 19.68 -14.35
C PRO A 168 14.41 20.79 -15.39
N ALA A 169 13.35 21.57 -15.50
CA ALA A 169 13.31 22.73 -16.36
C ALA A 169 14.53 23.60 -16.01
N ALA A 170 15.35 23.92 -17.01
CA ALA A 170 16.49 24.78 -16.82
C ALA A 170 15.99 26.12 -16.26
N SER A 171 16.46 26.52 -15.08
CA SER A 171 16.27 27.86 -14.56
C SER A 171 16.84 28.85 -15.58
N VAL A 172 15.97 29.56 -16.27
CA VAL A 172 16.35 30.72 -17.05
C VAL A 172 16.72 31.79 -16.03
N ARG A 173 18.01 32.02 -15.86
CA ARG A 173 18.49 33.23 -15.19
C ARG A 173 18.22 34.41 -16.14
N ALA A 174 17.40 35.34 -15.67
CA ALA A 174 17.33 36.66 -16.23
C ALA A 174 18.56 37.48 -15.85
#